data_6b0d81336b47f453deb21e3b8991b25f
#
_entry.id   6b0d81336b47f453deb21e3b8991b25f
#
_cell.length_a   1.000
_cell.length_b   1.000
_cell.length_c   1.000
_cell.angle_alpha   90.00
_cell.angle_beta   90.00
_cell.angle_gamma   90.00
#
_symmetry.space_group_name_H-M   'P 1'
#
loop_
_entity.id
_entity.type
_entity.pdbx_description
1 polymer ?
#
loop_
_entity_poly.entity_id
_entity_poly.type
_entity_poly.pdbx_seq_one_letter_code
_entity_poly.pdbx_strand_id
1 'polypeptide(L)'
;SLKMDVKKIEKLDSELVHASKKIRILKTLEWPTSAEEIFLSGWRKGNPLLPGVKFERLDLSDTIATLDSIVVRCNQDEPIEKFLADTAQSYADAGHMLMNVGTPDFTRYSTKIYGRPDMVYKLQGMSAVDGANLFLKITDTLLGNSRFPSTLANIPAQEFAGWLKSEVDEFFEHDPVEVVLDPNIASKALAGATRIRIRGSAVFSQLDKDQLLYHEAFVHTATMLNGKKQPNLKSFGLGAPRTTRTQEGIAVMAELITNSIDITRLRRIALRVLAVKKAMDGADFIEVFKFFLNAGQSEEESFRSAQRIFRGGDMRGGIAFTKDAVYLQGMLEVHTFMRLSIRDNRPSLIRNIFAGRLTMADALRLDPLFESGWLRPPTYVPAWASDMRRLAAMIAFSTVIANIDLDKVYLERIIELEDELKAQGA
;
A
#
# COMPACT_ATOMS: atom_id res chain seq x y z
N SER A 1 1.01 26.33 22.56
CA SER A 1 1.29 24.89 22.42
C SER A 1 0.92 24.18 23.72
N LEU A 2 0.14 23.10 23.60
CA LEU A 2 -0.24 22.27 24.71
C LEU A 2 0.98 21.48 25.20
N LYS A 3 1.21 21.51 26.51
CA LYS A 3 2.32 20.78 27.13
C LYS A 3 2.01 19.28 27.09
N MET A 4 2.98 18.46 26.65
CA MET A 4 2.87 17.01 26.67
C MET A 4 2.86 16.47 28.11
N ASP A 5 1.92 15.56 28.38
CA ASP A 5 1.94 14.75 29.59
C ASP A 5 2.66 13.42 29.29
N VAL A 6 3.95 13.38 29.54
CA VAL A 6 4.81 12.25 29.17
C VAL A 6 4.40 10.93 29.83
N LYS A 7 4.00 10.96 31.10
CA LYS A 7 3.55 9.75 31.81
C LYS A 7 2.26 9.21 31.27
N LYS A 8 1.32 10.10 30.95
CA LYS A 8 0.04 9.73 30.32
C LYS A 8 0.26 9.11 28.96
N ILE A 9 1.12 9.73 28.14
CA ILE A 9 1.49 9.22 26.80
C ILE A 9 2.10 7.83 26.90
N GLU A 10 3.05 7.63 27.79
CA GLU A 10 3.70 6.32 27.98
C GLU A 10 2.69 5.24 28.34
N LYS A 11 1.78 5.53 29.25
CA LYS A 11 0.73 4.60 29.65
C LYS A 11 -0.21 4.25 28.49
N LEU A 12 -0.73 5.27 27.78
CA LEU A 12 -1.61 5.08 26.65
C LEU A 12 -0.94 4.35 25.50
N ASP A 13 0.31 4.66 25.22
CA ASP A 13 1.13 3.99 24.21
C ASP A 13 1.27 2.48 24.51
N SER A 14 1.59 2.16 25.75
CA SER A 14 1.72 0.76 26.19
C SER A 14 0.40 -0.01 26.07
N GLU A 15 -0.70 0.59 26.50
CA GLU A 15 -2.04 -0.01 26.38
C GLU A 15 -2.41 -0.24 24.91
N LEU A 16 -2.10 0.73 24.05
CA LEU A 16 -2.37 0.64 22.61
C LEU A 16 -1.59 -0.49 21.95
N VAL A 17 -0.29 -0.58 22.23
CA VAL A 17 0.55 -1.66 21.70
C VAL A 17 0.02 -3.02 22.12
N HIS A 18 -0.36 -3.17 23.39
CA HIS A 18 -0.91 -4.43 23.89
C HIS A 18 -2.24 -4.80 23.20
N ALA A 19 -3.17 -3.85 23.11
CA ALA A 19 -4.47 -4.09 22.49
C ALA A 19 -4.35 -4.41 20.99
N SER A 20 -3.45 -3.74 20.29
CA SER A 20 -3.25 -3.92 18.84
C SER A 20 -2.89 -5.35 18.44
N LYS A 21 -2.23 -6.09 19.33
CA LYS A 21 -1.79 -7.48 19.05
C LYS A 21 -2.93 -8.45 18.80
N LYS A 22 -4.14 -8.12 19.27
CA LYS A 22 -5.34 -8.95 19.08
C LYS A 22 -6.06 -8.68 17.76
N ILE A 23 -5.71 -7.61 17.06
CA ILE A 23 -6.31 -7.23 15.78
C ILE A 23 -5.36 -7.63 14.66
N ARG A 24 -5.65 -8.76 14.01
CA ARG A 24 -4.84 -9.31 12.93
C ARG A 24 -5.70 -9.48 11.68
N ILE A 25 -5.75 -8.45 10.85
CA ILE A 25 -6.67 -8.39 9.71
C ILE A 25 -6.40 -9.52 8.71
N LEU A 26 -5.21 -9.57 8.13
CA LEU A 26 -4.92 -10.52 7.05
C LEU A 26 -4.95 -11.97 7.53
N LYS A 27 -4.48 -12.23 8.75
CA LYS A 27 -4.52 -13.58 9.33
C LYS A 27 -5.95 -14.05 9.57
N THR A 28 -6.80 -13.17 10.12
CA THR A 28 -8.21 -13.48 10.37
C THR A 28 -8.97 -13.76 9.08
N LEU A 29 -8.60 -13.09 7.99
CA LEU A 29 -9.26 -13.19 6.69
C LEU A 29 -8.57 -14.18 5.73
N GLU A 30 -7.64 -14.99 6.22
CA GLU A 30 -6.99 -16.04 5.43
C GLU A 30 -8.01 -17.03 4.85
N TRP A 31 -7.72 -17.45 3.61
CA TRP A 31 -8.47 -18.51 2.95
C TRP A 31 -7.78 -19.86 3.15
N PRO A 32 -8.56 -20.98 3.10
CA PRO A 32 -7.95 -22.30 3.02
C PRO A 32 -7.06 -22.42 1.80
N THR A 33 -5.91 -23.07 1.94
CA THR A 33 -4.96 -23.27 0.82
C THR A 33 -5.56 -24.10 -0.33
N SER A 34 -6.55 -24.93 -0.02
CA SER A 34 -7.26 -25.75 -1.00
C SER A 34 -8.24 -24.97 -1.90
N ALA A 35 -8.60 -23.75 -1.52
CA ALA A 35 -9.65 -22.99 -2.23
C ALA A 35 -9.30 -22.71 -3.69
N GLU A 36 -8.04 -22.38 -3.99
CA GLU A 36 -7.58 -22.12 -5.35
C GLU A 36 -7.74 -23.35 -6.25
N GLU A 37 -7.25 -24.49 -5.81
CA GLU A 37 -7.32 -25.74 -6.57
C GLU A 37 -8.77 -26.18 -6.80
N ILE A 38 -9.60 -26.09 -5.79
CA ILE A 38 -11.04 -26.45 -5.90
C ILE A 38 -11.71 -25.55 -6.92
N PHE A 39 -11.51 -24.24 -6.85
CA PHE A 39 -12.11 -23.29 -7.78
C PHE A 39 -11.63 -23.52 -9.22
N LEU A 40 -10.32 -23.60 -9.42
CA LEU A 40 -9.73 -23.77 -10.74
C LEU A 40 -10.09 -25.11 -11.38
N SER A 41 -10.23 -26.18 -10.58
CA SER A 41 -10.71 -27.47 -11.07
C SER A 41 -12.14 -27.36 -11.64
N GLY A 42 -13.03 -26.69 -10.93
CA GLY A 42 -14.40 -26.44 -11.42
C GLY A 42 -14.42 -25.54 -12.65
N TRP A 43 -13.61 -24.49 -12.66
CA TRP A 43 -13.46 -23.61 -13.80
C TRP A 43 -13.03 -24.36 -15.07
N ARG A 44 -11.99 -25.20 -14.96
CA ARG A 44 -11.43 -25.97 -16.09
C ARG A 44 -12.42 -27.02 -16.64
N LYS A 45 -13.33 -27.50 -15.79
CA LYS A 45 -14.40 -28.42 -16.19
C LYS A 45 -15.63 -27.71 -16.78
N GLY A 46 -15.59 -26.39 -16.88
CA GLY A 46 -16.72 -25.60 -17.37
C GLY A 46 -17.87 -25.45 -16.37
N ASN A 47 -17.65 -25.75 -15.10
CA ASN A 47 -18.63 -25.64 -14.04
C ASN A 47 -18.04 -24.89 -12.83
N PRO A 48 -17.76 -23.59 -12.96
CA PRO A 48 -17.23 -22.83 -11.85
C PRO A 48 -18.28 -22.64 -10.77
N LEU A 49 -17.86 -22.86 -9.52
CA LEU A 49 -18.68 -22.63 -8.35
C LEU A 49 -18.07 -21.52 -7.49
N LEU A 50 -18.94 -20.73 -6.86
CA LEU A 50 -18.47 -19.74 -5.89
C LEU A 50 -17.67 -20.42 -4.79
N PRO A 51 -16.51 -19.86 -4.38
CA PRO A 51 -15.74 -20.45 -3.28
C PRO A 51 -16.56 -20.52 -2.01
N GLY A 52 -16.56 -21.69 -1.36
CA GLY A 52 -17.29 -21.94 -0.12
C GLY A 52 -16.49 -21.56 1.13
N VAL A 53 -15.84 -20.41 1.11
CA VAL A 53 -14.98 -19.96 2.22
C VAL A 53 -15.84 -19.38 3.34
N LYS A 54 -15.60 -19.86 4.55
CA LYS A 54 -16.22 -19.34 5.77
C LYS A 54 -15.15 -18.68 6.61
N PHE A 55 -15.43 -17.45 7.08
CA PHE A 55 -14.57 -16.73 7.98
C PHE A 55 -15.08 -16.89 9.41
N GLU A 56 -14.14 -17.15 10.34
CA GLU A 56 -14.45 -17.20 11.75
C GLU A 56 -14.84 -15.80 12.25
N ARG A 57 -15.94 -15.73 13.00
CA ARG A 57 -16.34 -14.50 13.70
C ARG A 57 -15.69 -14.49 15.07
N LEU A 58 -14.72 -13.60 15.23
CA LEU A 58 -14.06 -13.38 16.51
C LEU A 58 -14.89 -12.45 17.38
N ASP A 59 -14.88 -12.69 18.69
CA ASP A 59 -15.37 -11.71 19.64
C ASP A 59 -14.22 -10.80 20.08
N LEU A 60 -14.20 -9.58 19.55
CA LEU A 60 -13.20 -8.56 19.84
C LEU A 60 -13.76 -7.44 20.70
N SER A 61 -14.93 -7.65 21.33
CA SER A 61 -15.63 -6.61 22.09
C SER A 61 -14.78 -6.01 23.21
N ASP A 62 -14.06 -6.83 23.96
CA ASP A 62 -13.19 -6.34 25.05
C ASP A 62 -12.02 -5.53 24.52
N THR A 63 -11.40 -5.98 23.44
CA THR A 63 -10.31 -5.26 22.80
C THR A 63 -10.78 -3.91 22.25
N ILE A 64 -11.94 -3.87 21.61
CA ILE A 64 -12.55 -2.64 21.10
C ILE A 64 -12.86 -1.69 22.24
N ALA A 65 -13.41 -2.18 23.37
CA ALA A 65 -13.68 -1.36 24.54
C ALA A 65 -12.39 -0.72 25.10
N THR A 66 -11.29 -1.47 25.13
CA THR A 66 -9.98 -0.93 25.53
C THR A 66 -9.50 0.17 24.58
N LEU A 67 -9.62 -0.06 23.27
CA LEU A 67 -9.23 0.93 22.26
C LEU A 67 -10.09 2.19 22.34
N ASP A 68 -11.39 2.05 22.52
CA ASP A 68 -12.32 3.17 22.70
C ASP A 68 -11.97 3.99 23.95
N SER A 69 -11.60 3.32 25.03
CA SER A 69 -11.13 3.97 26.27
C SER A 69 -9.87 4.79 26.03
N ILE A 70 -8.94 4.31 25.23
CA ILE A 70 -7.75 5.07 24.85
C ILE A 70 -8.14 6.35 24.12
N VAL A 71 -9.03 6.25 23.14
CA VAL A 71 -9.50 7.41 22.35
C VAL A 71 -10.11 8.48 23.28
N VAL A 72 -10.98 8.07 24.18
CA VAL A 72 -11.68 9.00 25.10
C VAL A 72 -10.70 9.71 26.04
N ARG A 73 -9.67 9.04 26.51
CA ARG A 73 -8.69 9.61 27.44
C ARG A 73 -7.69 10.55 26.78
N CYS A 74 -7.54 10.49 25.45
CA CYS A 74 -6.61 11.36 24.72
C CYS A 74 -7.14 12.78 24.61
N ASN A 75 -6.24 13.76 24.81
CA ASN A 75 -6.47 15.15 24.43
C ASN A 75 -6.04 15.29 22.95
N GLN A 76 -7.01 15.35 22.05
CA GLN A 76 -6.76 15.37 20.61
C GLN A 76 -6.20 16.71 20.09
N ASP A 77 -6.10 17.73 20.94
CA ASP A 77 -5.41 18.97 20.60
C ASP A 77 -3.87 18.88 20.81
N GLU A 78 -3.41 17.87 21.56
CA GLU A 78 -1.99 17.58 21.70
C GLU A 78 -1.55 16.58 20.62
N PRO A 79 -0.50 16.89 19.81
CA PRO A 79 -0.17 16.10 18.62
C PRO A 79 0.10 14.61 18.86
N ILE A 80 0.78 14.25 19.95
CA ILE A 80 1.08 12.85 20.25
C ILE A 80 -0.18 12.10 20.70
N GLU A 81 -0.99 12.73 21.57
CA GLU A 81 -2.25 12.13 22.01
C GLU A 81 -3.23 12.00 20.83
N LYS A 82 -3.19 12.93 19.87
CA LYS A 82 -3.94 12.81 18.61
C LYS A 82 -3.47 11.58 17.81
N PHE A 83 -2.17 11.38 17.68
CA PHE A 83 -1.61 10.20 17.02
C PHE A 83 -2.09 8.90 17.69
N LEU A 84 -2.04 8.85 19.02
CA LEU A 84 -2.50 7.68 19.78
C LEU A 84 -4.00 7.44 19.62
N ALA A 85 -4.81 8.50 19.67
CA ALA A 85 -6.25 8.42 19.49
C ALA A 85 -6.62 7.92 18.09
N ASP A 86 -6.01 8.49 17.04
CA ASP A 86 -6.28 8.10 15.66
C ASP A 86 -5.85 6.65 15.39
N THR A 87 -4.72 6.24 15.96
CA THR A 87 -4.24 4.86 15.83
C THR A 87 -5.17 3.88 16.54
N ALA A 88 -5.57 4.18 17.77
CA ALA A 88 -6.52 3.37 18.53
C ALA A 88 -7.88 3.27 17.83
N GLN A 89 -8.38 4.37 17.28
CA GLN A 89 -9.64 4.39 16.52
C GLN A 89 -9.57 3.50 15.29
N SER A 90 -8.45 3.54 14.57
CA SER A 90 -8.26 2.72 13.37
C SER A 90 -8.23 1.22 13.70
N TYR A 91 -7.63 0.84 14.82
CA TYR A 91 -7.67 -0.54 15.29
C TYR A 91 -9.08 -0.94 15.76
N ALA A 92 -9.81 -0.04 16.43
CA ALA A 92 -11.21 -0.31 16.81
C ALA A 92 -12.09 -0.52 15.57
N ASP A 93 -11.92 0.31 14.55
CA ASP A 93 -12.62 0.15 13.26
C ASP A 93 -12.28 -1.20 12.59
N ALA A 94 -11.02 -1.60 12.62
CA ALA A 94 -10.62 -2.92 12.13
C ALA A 94 -11.25 -4.06 12.95
N GLY A 95 -11.34 -3.91 14.25
CA GLY A 95 -12.04 -4.87 15.12
C GLY A 95 -13.51 -5.02 14.75
N HIS A 96 -14.20 -3.91 14.56
CA HIS A 96 -15.60 -3.92 14.09
C HIS A 96 -15.72 -4.57 12.70
N MET A 97 -14.80 -4.28 11.78
CA MET A 97 -14.78 -4.91 10.47
C MET A 97 -14.70 -6.44 10.59
N LEU A 98 -13.77 -6.94 11.40
CA LEU A 98 -13.56 -8.37 11.59
C LEU A 98 -14.74 -9.06 12.30
N MET A 99 -15.46 -8.35 13.16
CA MET A 99 -16.69 -8.87 13.79
C MET A 99 -17.88 -8.91 12.85
N ASN A 100 -17.80 -8.24 11.70
CA ASN A 100 -18.89 -8.10 10.73
C ASN A 100 -18.60 -8.76 9.38
N VAL A 101 -17.72 -9.75 9.34
CA VAL A 101 -17.40 -10.48 8.10
C VAL A 101 -18.67 -10.99 7.43
N GLY A 102 -18.72 -10.85 6.10
CA GLY A 102 -19.86 -11.30 5.30
C GLY A 102 -21.11 -10.41 5.39
N THR A 103 -21.06 -9.26 6.03
CA THR A 103 -22.19 -8.33 6.16
C THR A 103 -21.86 -6.98 5.51
N PRO A 104 -22.89 -6.16 5.20
CA PRO A 104 -22.66 -4.80 4.66
C PRO A 104 -21.77 -3.92 5.55
N ASP A 105 -21.82 -4.11 6.86
CA ASP A 105 -20.96 -3.37 7.79
C ASP A 105 -19.48 -3.70 7.61
N PHE A 106 -19.14 -4.90 7.14
CA PHE A 106 -17.75 -5.22 6.80
C PHE A 106 -17.21 -4.24 5.75
N THR A 107 -17.95 -4.02 4.66
CA THR A 107 -17.55 -3.05 3.62
C THR A 107 -17.53 -1.63 4.16
N ARG A 108 -18.49 -1.25 4.99
CA ARG A 108 -18.54 0.09 5.59
C ARG A 108 -17.29 0.39 6.41
N TYR A 109 -16.85 -0.52 7.27
CA TYR A 109 -15.63 -0.37 8.04
C TYR A 109 -14.38 -0.45 7.16
N SER A 110 -14.39 -1.31 6.14
CA SER A 110 -13.29 -1.40 5.17
C SER A 110 -13.09 -0.05 4.44
N THR A 111 -14.16 0.57 3.98
CA THR A 111 -14.07 1.89 3.33
C THR A 111 -13.66 3.00 4.30
N LYS A 112 -14.05 2.90 5.56
CA LYS A 112 -13.63 3.85 6.60
C LYS A 112 -12.11 3.79 6.82
N ILE A 113 -11.54 2.61 6.80
CA ILE A 113 -10.09 2.38 7.01
C ILE A 113 -9.29 2.72 5.76
N TYR A 114 -9.69 2.18 4.60
CA TYR A 114 -8.89 2.21 3.36
C TYR A 114 -9.37 3.26 2.35
N GLY A 115 -10.54 3.83 2.55
CA GLY A 115 -11.17 4.76 1.62
C GLY A 115 -12.05 4.07 0.57
N ARG A 116 -12.82 4.88 -0.15
CA ARG A 116 -13.65 4.43 -1.27
C ARG A 116 -12.89 4.63 -2.57
N PRO A 117 -12.87 3.64 -3.46
CA PRO A 117 -12.17 3.77 -4.74
C PRO A 117 -12.77 4.82 -5.68
N ASP A 118 -14.07 5.13 -5.53
CA ASP A 118 -14.82 6.05 -6.39
C ASP A 118 -14.93 7.48 -5.82
N MET A 119 -14.37 7.76 -4.65
CA MET A 119 -14.43 9.08 -4.06
C MET A 119 -13.34 10.00 -4.63
N VAL A 120 -13.75 11.22 -5.02
CA VAL A 120 -12.81 12.27 -5.43
C VAL A 120 -12.34 13.01 -4.17
N TYR A 121 -11.06 12.84 -3.83
CA TYR A 121 -10.45 13.52 -2.70
C TYR A 121 -9.90 14.88 -3.13
N LYS A 122 -10.04 15.89 -2.28
CA LYS A 122 -9.62 17.28 -2.59
C LYS A 122 -8.13 17.42 -2.85
N LEU A 123 -7.30 16.57 -2.23
CA LEU A 123 -5.84 16.68 -2.36
C LEU A 123 -5.37 16.55 -3.80
N GLN A 124 -5.82 15.53 -4.54
CA GLN A 124 -5.40 15.29 -5.92
C GLN A 124 -6.47 15.55 -6.97
N GLY A 125 -7.71 15.79 -6.57
CA GLY A 125 -8.79 16.17 -7.49
C GLY A 125 -9.32 15.05 -8.39
N MET A 126 -8.97 13.80 -8.10
CA MET A 126 -9.47 12.62 -8.83
C MET A 126 -9.66 11.45 -7.89
N SER A 127 -10.53 10.51 -8.27
CA SER A 127 -10.70 9.25 -7.56
C SER A 127 -9.64 8.22 -8.00
N ALA A 128 -9.48 7.15 -7.22
CA ALA A 128 -8.66 6.01 -7.65
C ALA A 128 -9.21 5.38 -8.94
N VAL A 129 -10.53 5.31 -9.07
CA VAL A 129 -11.19 4.81 -10.30
C VAL A 129 -10.83 5.68 -11.51
N ASP A 130 -10.86 7.00 -11.37
CA ASP A 130 -10.45 7.92 -12.44
C ASP A 130 -8.99 7.69 -12.85
N GLY A 131 -8.10 7.60 -11.87
CA GLY A 131 -6.68 7.30 -12.09
C GLY A 131 -6.48 5.94 -12.77
N ALA A 132 -7.19 4.92 -12.31
CA ALA A 132 -7.12 3.58 -12.90
C ALA A 132 -7.55 3.57 -14.37
N ASN A 133 -8.63 4.27 -14.70
CA ASN A 133 -9.10 4.36 -16.09
C ASN A 133 -8.10 5.06 -16.99
N LEU A 134 -7.43 6.11 -16.50
CA LEU A 134 -6.37 6.80 -17.24
C LEU A 134 -5.18 5.87 -17.51
N PHE A 135 -4.70 5.16 -16.48
CA PHE A 135 -3.59 4.20 -16.64
C PHE A 135 -3.96 3.06 -17.58
N LEU A 136 -5.16 2.52 -17.48
CA LEU A 136 -5.60 1.43 -18.37
C LEU A 136 -5.72 1.87 -19.81
N LYS A 137 -6.23 3.08 -20.07
CA LYS A 137 -6.27 3.64 -21.43
C LYS A 137 -4.89 3.67 -22.07
N ILE A 138 -3.88 4.15 -21.33
CA ILE A 138 -2.51 4.23 -21.81
C ILE A 138 -1.91 2.82 -21.97
N THR A 139 -2.05 1.96 -20.97
CA THR A 139 -1.45 0.63 -20.96
C THR A 139 -2.10 -0.31 -21.97
N ASP A 140 -3.42 -0.22 -22.20
CA ASP A 140 -4.12 -1.02 -23.19
C ASP A 140 -3.63 -0.69 -24.61
N THR A 141 -3.45 0.60 -24.89
CA THR A 141 -2.93 1.03 -26.19
C THR A 141 -1.51 0.49 -26.41
N LEU A 142 -0.65 0.62 -25.43
CA LEU A 142 0.74 0.15 -25.54
C LEU A 142 0.82 -1.37 -25.64
N LEU A 143 0.12 -2.11 -24.79
CA LEU A 143 0.15 -3.58 -24.79
C LEU A 143 -0.59 -4.18 -25.97
N GLY A 144 -1.67 -3.55 -26.43
CA GLY A 144 -2.44 -4.03 -27.58
C GLY A 144 -1.69 -3.92 -28.91
N ASN A 145 -0.84 -2.91 -29.05
CA ASN A 145 -0.09 -2.64 -30.26
C ASN A 145 1.39 -3.00 -30.15
N SER A 146 1.86 -3.37 -28.98
CA SER A 146 3.28 -3.58 -28.76
C SER A 146 3.63 -5.06 -28.69
N ARG A 147 4.87 -5.31 -29.00
CA ARG A 147 5.51 -6.61 -28.94
C ARG A 147 6.46 -6.68 -27.76
N PHE A 148 6.08 -6.09 -26.61
CA PHE A 148 6.86 -6.20 -25.39
C PHE A 148 6.91 -7.67 -24.99
N PRO A 149 8.11 -8.27 -24.90
CA PRO A 149 8.21 -9.63 -24.39
C PRO A 149 7.72 -9.68 -22.95
N SER A 150 6.99 -10.74 -22.61
CA SER A 150 6.61 -10.97 -21.22
C SER A 150 7.88 -11.18 -20.37
N THR A 151 7.88 -10.62 -19.16
CA THR A 151 8.98 -10.82 -18.23
C THR A 151 9.03 -12.28 -17.80
N LEU A 152 10.19 -12.92 -18.03
CA LEU A 152 10.37 -14.33 -17.70
C LEU A 152 10.54 -14.51 -16.19
N ALA A 153 9.62 -15.25 -15.56
CA ALA A 153 9.71 -15.63 -14.16
C ALA A 153 10.29 -17.05 -14.07
N ASN A 154 11.58 -17.14 -13.74
CA ASN A 154 12.31 -18.41 -13.68
C ASN A 154 13.18 -18.56 -12.43
N ILE A 155 13.11 -17.64 -11.48
CA ILE A 155 13.89 -17.68 -10.25
C ILE A 155 13.04 -18.39 -9.18
N PRO A 156 13.51 -19.55 -8.66
CA PRO A 156 12.80 -20.24 -7.58
C PRO A 156 12.75 -19.42 -6.30
N ALA A 157 11.71 -19.62 -5.49
CA ALA A 157 11.50 -18.90 -4.24
C ALA A 157 12.69 -19.02 -3.29
N GLN A 158 13.31 -20.20 -3.20
CA GLN A 158 14.47 -20.42 -2.32
C GLN A 158 15.67 -19.59 -2.76
N GLU A 159 15.96 -19.52 -4.05
CA GLU A 159 17.03 -18.68 -4.60
C GLU A 159 16.77 -17.20 -4.36
N PHE A 160 15.53 -16.76 -4.60
CA PHE A 160 15.11 -15.38 -4.32
C PHE A 160 15.28 -15.05 -2.85
N ALA A 161 14.84 -15.94 -1.95
CA ALA A 161 14.95 -15.71 -0.49
C ALA A 161 16.42 -15.59 -0.05
N GLY A 162 17.33 -16.38 -0.61
CA GLY A 162 18.75 -16.30 -0.31
C GLY A 162 19.36 -14.97 -0.75
N TRP A 163 19.00 -14.52 -1.94
CA TRP A 163 19.44 -13.20 -2.43
C TRP A 163 18.90 -12.07 -1.57
N LEU A 164 17.59 -12.11 -1.25
CA LEU A 164 16.95 -11.08 -0.43
C LEU A 164 17.57 -11.00 0.97
N LYS A 165 17.91 -12.15 1.56
CA LYS A 165 18.58 -12.21 2.86
C LYS A 165 19.90 -11.46 2.84
N SER A 166 20.71 -11.64 1.78
CA SER A 166 21.97 -10.90 1.62
C SER A 166 21.75 -9.40 1.58
N GLU A 167 20.75 -8.96 0.83
CA GLU A 167 20.45 -7.53 0.67
C GLU A 167 19.95 -6.90 1.99
N VAL A 168 19.07 -7.60 2.73
CA VAL A 168 18.55 -7.06 4.00
C VAL A 168 19.59 -7.09 5.11
N ASP A 169 20.50 -8.06 5.12
CA ASP A 169 21.62 -8.11 6.08
C ASP A 169 22.56 -6.92 5.90
N GLU A 170 22.84 -6.54 4.67
CA GLU A 170 23.66 -5.38 4.36
C GLU A 170 22.98 -4.06 4.75
N PHE A 171 21.71 -3.91 4.42
CA PHE A 171 20.97 -2.67 4.68
C PHE A 171 20.63 -2.46 6.16
N PHE A 172 20.17 -3.52 6.84
CA PHE A 172 19.79 -3.47 8.27
C PHE A 172 20.93 -3.94 9.16
N GLU A 173 22.05 -3.25 9.13
CA GLU A 173 23.31 -3.65 9.77
C GLU A 173 23.20 -4.10 11.23
N HIS A 174 22.33 -3.45 12.00
CA HIS A 174 22.21 -3.66 13.45
C HIS A 174 20.91 -4.35 13.86
N ASP A 175 20.02 -4.60 12.92
CA ASP A 175 18.71 -5.17 13.19
C ASP A 175 18.49 -6.39 12.29
N PRO A 176 18.61 -7.60 12.82
CA PRO A 176 18.45 -8.81 12.00
C PRO A 176 17.03 -8.94 11.47
N VAL A 177 16.91 -9.21 10.18
CA VAL A 177 15.65 -9.47 9.49
C VAL A 177 15.75 -10.85 8.86
N GLU A 178 14.86 -11.76 9.26
CA GLU A 178 14.79 -13.09 8.68
C GLU A 178 14.03 -13.06 7.34
N VAL A 179 14.43 -13.93 6.43
CA VAL A 179 13.69 -14.18 5.18
C VAL A 179 13.30 -15.65 5.19
N VAL A 180 11.99 -15.91 5.18
CA VAL A 180 11.44 -17.27 5.32
C VAL A 180 10.48 -17.59 4.19
N LEU A 181 10.43 -18.89 3.81
CA LEU A 181 9.44 -19.38 2.87
C LEU A 181 8.15 -19.71 3.62
N ASP A 182 7.01 -19.26 3.09
CA ASP A 182 5.69 -19.50 3.67
C ASP A 182 4.74 -19.93 2.54
N PRO A 183 4.17 -21.15 2.60
CA PRO A 183 3.24 -21.61 1.57
C PRO A 183 1.87 -20.93 1.61
N ASN A 184 1.54 -20.23 2.69
CA ASN A 184 0.17 -19.81 3.00
C ASN A 184 -0.13 -18.35 2.71
N ILE A 185 0.83 -17.55 2.25
CA ILE A 185 0.58 -16.14 1.90
C ILE A 185 0.06 -16.02 0.47
N ALA A 186 -0.90 -15.11 0.26
CA ALA A 186 -1.51 -14.88 -1.05
C ALA A 186 -0.63 -14.04 -1.98
N SER A 187 0.13 -13.09 -1.42
CA SER A 187 1.10 -12.28 -2.17
C SER A 187 2.42 -13.01 -2.34
N LYS A 188 3.26 -12.56 -3.26
CA LYS A 188 4.59 -13.13 -3.45
C LYS A 188 5.51 -12.91 -2.25
N ALA A 189 5.36 -11.76 -1.58
CA ALA A 189 6.10 -11.40 -0.38
C ALA A 189 5.24 -10.63 0.60
N LEU A 190 5.56 -10.73 1.88
CA LEU A 190 4.88 -10.00 2.94
C LEU A 190 5.90 -9.59 4.01
N ALA A 191 6.05 -8.27 4.19
CA ALA A 191 7.05 -7.70 5.08
C ALA A 191 6.54 -7.54 6.51
N GLY A 192 7.38 -7.91 7.47
CA GLY A 192 7.26 -7.55 8.88
C GLY A 192 8.54 -6.85 9.35
N ALA A 193 8.55 -6.41 10.60
CA ALA A 193 9.72 -5.71 11.16
C ALA A 193 10.94 -6.61 11.34
N THR A 194 10.72 -7.87 11.69
CA THR A 194 11.80 -8.84 11.99
C THR A 194 11.88 -9.97 10.98
N ARG A 195 10.91 -10.04 10.05
CA ARG A 195 10.81 -11.16 9.13
C ARG A 195 10.09 -10.75 7.86
N ILE A 196 10.62 -11.16 6.71
CA ILE A 196 9.96 -11.06 5.42
C ILE A 196 9.60 -12.48 4.98
N ARG A 197 8.32 -12.71 4.67
CA ARG A 197 7.83 -14.00 4.22
C ARG A 197 7.73 -13.99 2.70
N ILE A 198 8.24 -15.05 2.07
CA ILE A 198 8.22 -15.26 0.63
C ILE A 198 7.34 -16.46 0.33
N ARG A 199 6.41 -16.33 -0.62
CA ARG A 199 5.55 -17.46 -1.00
C ARG A 199 6.39 -18.57 -1.64
N GLY A 200 6.44 -19.73 -0.96
CA GLY A 200 7.31 -20.84 -1.35
C GLY A 200 6.98 -21.43 -2.71
N SER A 201 5.73 -21.36 -3.18
CA SER A 201 5.29 -21.86 -4.49
C SER A 201 5.52 -20.86 -5.63
N ALA A 202 5.91 -19.62 -5.33
CA ALA A 202 6.07 -18.59 -6.35
C ALA A 202 7.39 -18.73 -7.10
N VAL A 203 7.40 -18.29 -8.35
CA VAL A 203 8.60 -18.05 -9.14
C VAL A 203 8.71 -16.56 -9.40
N PHE A 204 9.94 -16.08 -9.49
CA PHE A 204 10.26 -14.65 -9.55
C PHE A 204 10.99 -14.32 -10.84
N SER A 205 10.77 -13.10 -11.33
CA SER A 205 11.55 -12.53 -12.41
C SER A 205 12.69 -11.67 -11.85
N GLN A 206 13.61 -11.25 -12.71
CA GLN A 206 14.65 -10.30 -12.32
C GLN A 206 14.05 -8.96 -11.87
N LEU A 207 12.97 -8.52 -12.51
CA LEU A 207 12.26 -7.30 -12.09
C LEU A 207 11.62 -7.44 -10.70
N ASP A 208 11.06 -8.62 -10.41
CA ASP A 208 10.48 -8.91 -9.08
C ASP A 208 11.52 -8.74 -7.96
N LYS A 209 12.77 -9.07 -8.20
CA LYS A 209 13.84 -8.90 -7.19
C LYS A 209 13.94 -7.45 -6.74
N ASP A 210 14.11 -6.54 -7.68
CA ASP A 210 14.26 -5.12 -7.38
C ASP A 210 12.96 -4.56 -6.81
N GLN A 211 11.83 -4.88 -7.42
CA GLN A 211 10.52 -4.42 -6.98
C GLN A 211 10.24 -4.80 -5.52
N LEU A 212 10.43 -6.08 -5.18
CA LEU A 212 10.13 -6.57 -3.84
C LEU A 212 11.14 -6.07 -2.81
N LEU A 213 12.40 -5.91 -3.19
CA LEU A 213 13.42 -5.33 -2.31
C LEU A 213 13.06 -3.89 -1.92
N TYR A 214 12.79 -3.03 -2.89
CA TYR A 214 12.47 -1.63 -2.62
C TYR A 214 11.13 -1.43 -1.96
N HIS A 215 10.14 -2.23 -2.30
CA HIS A 215 8.79 -2.15 -1.75
C HIS A 215 8.70 -2.75 -0.34
N GLU A 216 9.08 -4.01 -0.20
CA GLU A 216 8.87 -4.77 1.04
C GLU A 216 9.94 -4.49 2.09
N ALA A 217 11.22 -4.58 1.71
CA ALA A 217 12.30 -4.42 2.67
C ALA A 217 12.57 -2.94 2.97
N PHE A 218 12.80 -2.14 1.95
CA PHE A 218 13.31 -0.77 2.13
C PHE A 218 12.22 0.26 2.44
N VAL A 219 10.94 -0.09 2.32
CA VAL A 219 9.84 0.75 2.80
C VAL A 219 9.16 0.11 3.99
N HIS A 220 8.50 -1.03 3.82
CA HIS A 220 7.67 -1.60 4.89
C HIS A 220 8.49 -2.04 6.10
N THR A 221 9.50 -2.87 5.92
CA THR A 221 10.36 -3.31 7.03
C THR A 221 11.12 -2.13 7.63
N ALA A 222 11.68 -1.25 6.80
CA ALA A 222 12.44 -0.09 7.27
C ALA A 222 11.59 0.83 8.16
N THR A 223 10.38 1.16 7.75
CA THR A 223 9.51 2.05 8.54
C THR A 223 9.04 1.40 9.84
N MET A 224 8.76 0.11 9.84
CA MET A 224 8.43 -0.63 11.06
C MET A 224 9.59 -0.61 12.05
N LEU A 225 10.81 -0.89 11.60
CA LEU A 225 12.01 -0.88 12.44
C LEU A 225 12.30 0.53 12.95
N ASN A 226 12.24 1.54 12.10
CA ASN A 226 12.44 2.93 12.51
C ASN A 226 11.46 3.33 13.62
N GLY A 227 10.19 2.95 13.46
CA GLY A 227 9.16 3.23 14.46
C GLY A 227 9.42 2.56 15.80
N LYS A 228 9.88 1.31 15.78
CA LYS A 228 10.25 0.58 17.00
C LYS A 228 11.46 1.17 17.71
N LYS A 229 12.29 1.91 17.01
CA LYS A 229 13.47 2.58 17.57
C LYS A 229 13.17 3.92 18.23
N GLN A 230 11.94 4.43 18.12
CA GLN A 230 11.53 5.64 18.83
C GLN A 230 11.60 5.41 20.33
N PRO A 231 12.33 6.24 21.08
CA PRO A 231 12.57 5.98 22.50
C PRO A 231 11.33 6.19 23.36
N ASN A 232 10.46 7.10 22.96
CA ASN A 232 9.35 7.56 23.78
C ASN A 232 7.97 7.04 23.32
N LEU A 233 7.90 6.30 22.21
CA LEU A 233 6.64 5.93 21.59
C LEU A 233 6.77 4.60 20.84
N LYS A 234 6.35 3.50 21.46
CA LYS A 234 6.45 2.15 20.89
C LYS A 234 5.43 1.92 19.77
N SER A 235 4.30 2.60 19.81
CA SER A 235 3.25 2.48 18.79
C SER A 235 3.66 3.02 17.42
N PHE A 236 4.76 3.76 17.31
CA PHE A 236 5.25 4.32 16.04
C PHE A 236 5.60 3.25 14.99
N GLY A 237 5.96 2.04 15.44
CA GLY A 237 6.26 0.90 14.58
C GLY A 237 5.08 -0.02 14.27
N LEU A 238 3.89 0.28 14.78
CA LEU A 238 2.71 -0.55 14.55
C LEU A 238 2.19 -0.40 13.12
N GLY A 239 1.83 -1.53 12.52
CA GLY A 239 1.13 -1.56 11.23
C GLY A 239 -0.34 -1.20 11.37
N ALA A 240 -0.64 -0.01 11.89
CA ALA A 240 -2.01 0.43 12.10
C ALA A 240 -2.77 0.53 10.76
N PRO A 241 -4.04 0.10 10.72
CA PRO A 241 -4.80 0.09 9.47
C PRO A 241 -4.86 1.43 8.75
N ARG A 242 -4.96 2.55 9.50
CA ARG A 242 -5.03 3.90 8.93
C ARG A 242 -3.76 4.31 8.17
N THR A 243 -2.62 3.66 8.43
CA THR A 243 -1.36 3.99 7.76
C THR A 243 -1.14 3.24 6.46
N THR A 244 -2.02 2.32 6.11
CA THR A 244 -1.87 1.44 4.95
C THR A 244 -1.79 2.22 3.63
N ARG A 245 -2.66 3.20 3.42
CA ARG A 245 -2.66 4.03 2.20
C ARG A 245 -1.32 4.73 1.99
N THR A 246 -0.81 5.38 3.02
CA THR A 246 0.48 6.08 2.96
C THR A 246 1.62 5.10 2.73
N GLN A 247 1.65 4.00 3.46
CA GLN A 247 2.71 2.99 3.33
C GLN A 247 2.75 2.35 1.95
N GLU A 248 1.62 1.93 1.42
CA GLU A 248 1.55 1.38 0.06
C GLU A 248 1.86 2.45 -0.99
N GLY A 249 1.44 3.69 -0.76
CA GLY A 249 1.79 4.82 -1.62
C GLY A 249 3.29 5.08 -1.69
N ILE A 250 3.99 5.08 -0.56
CA ILE A 250 5.45 5.22 -0.50
C ILE A 250 6.12 4.04 -1.23
N ALA A 251 5.60 2.83 -1.02
CA ALA A 251 6.17 1.63 -1.60
C ALA A 251 6.04 1.61 -3.13
N VAL A 252 4.90 2.02 -3.69
CA VAL A 252 4.73 2.15 -5.14
C VAL A 252 5.59 3.30 -5.69
N MET A 253 5.71 4.41 -4.97
CA MET A 253 6.64 5.48 -5.33
C MET A 253 8.09 4.99 -5.37
N ALA A 254 8.48 4.13 -4.44
CA ALA A 254 9.80 3.50 -4.44
C ALA A 254 10.04 2.70 -5.73
N GLU A 255 9.04 1.93 -6.16
CA GLU A 255 9.12 1.19 -7.43
C GLU A 255 9.31 2.13 -8.64
N LEU A 256 8.56 3.22 -8.67
CA LEU A 256 8.65 4.22 -9.76
C LEU A 256 10.00 4.93 -9.79
N ILE A 257 10.45 5.44 -8.65
CA ILE A 257 11.69 6.20 -8.52
C ILE A 257 12.92 5.34 -8.84
N THR A 258 12.90 4.07 -8.45
CA THR A 258 14.00 3.13 -8.69
C THR A 258 13.92 2.42 -10.04
N ASN A 259 12.91 2.73 -10.86
CA ASN A 259 12.66 2.08 -12.14
C ASN A 259 12.49 0.55 -12.00
N SER A 260 11.84 0.12 -10.93
CA SER A 260 11.58 -1.29 -10.63
C SER A 260 10.11 -1.69 -10.82
N ILE A 261 9.35 -0.86 -11.52
CA ILE A 261 7.98 -1.14 -11.95
C ILE A 261 7.94 -1.19 -13.48
N ASP A 262 7.14 -2.10 -14.02
CA ASP A 262 6.86 -2.13 -15.46
C ASP A 262 5.37 -1.84 -15.74
N ILE A 263 5.03 -1.80 -17.01
CA ILE A 263 3.66 -1.51 -17.45
C ILE A 263 2.67 -2.59 -16.99
N THR A 264 3.10 -3.84 -16.88
CA THR A 264 2.26 -4.95 -16.41
C THR A 264 1.90 -4.78 -14.94
N ARG A 265 2.87 -4.38 -14.09
CA ARG A 265 2.65 -4.10 -12.68
C ARG A 265 1.71 -2.91 -12.49
N LEU A 266 1.96 -1.81 -13.22
CA LEU A 266 1.14 -0.61 -13.16
C LEU A 266 -0.31 -0.91 -13.57
N ARG A 267 -0.48 -1.69 -14.64
CA ARG A 267 -1.78 -2.15 -15.09
C ARG A 267 -2.50 -2.99 -14.01
N ARG A 268 -1.78 -3.88 -13.34
CA ARG A 268 -2.33 -4.71 -12.26
C ARG A 268 -2.84 -3.88 -11.09
N ILE A 269 -2.08 -2.85 -10.70
CA ILE A 269 -2.50 -1.90 -9.65
C ILE A 269 -3.81 -1.21 -10.06
N ALA A 270 -3.92 -0.76 -11.31
CA ALA A 270 -5.11 -0.10 -11.82
C ALA A 270 -6.32 -1.06 -11.89
N LEU A 271 -6.11 -2.29 -12.37
CA LEU A 271 -7.17 -3.31 -12.46
C LEU A 271 -7.77 -3.65 -11.11
N ARG A 272 -6.94 -3.71 -10.05
CA ARG A 272 -7.41 -3.99 -8.69
C ARG A 272 -8.37 -2.93 -8.18
N VAL A 273 -8.16 -1.66 -8.51
CA VAL A 273 -9.08 -0.58 -8.15
C VAL A 273 -10.46 -0.81 -8.77
N LEU A 274 -10.51 -1.10 -10.07
CA LEU A 274 -11.76 -1.36 -10.78
C LEU A 274 -12.45 -2.63 -10.28
N ALA A 275 -11.69 -3.66 -9.95
CA ALA A 275 -12.22 -4.91 -9.41
C ALA A 275 -12.85 -4.72 -8.03
N VAL A 276 -12.25 -3.91 -7.16
CA VAL A 276 -12.83 -3.53 -5.87
C VAL A 276 -14.17 -2.84 -6.09
N LYS A 277 -14.23 -1.88 -7.00
CA LYS A 277 -15.48 -1.17 -7.33
C LYS A 277 -16.54 -2.12 -7.87
N LYS A 278 -16.18 -3.04 -8.78
CA LYS A 278 -17.10 -4.04 -9.31
C LYS A 278 -17.68 -4.92 -8.22
N ALA A 279 -16.86 -5.41 -7.31
CA ALA A 279 -17.32 -6.26 -6.20
C ALA A 279 -18.23 -5.49 -5.25
N MET A 280 -17.92 -4.24 -4.93
CA MET A 280 -18.77 -3.37 -4.12
C MET A 280 -20.15 -3.14 -4.79
N ASP A 281 -20.17 -3.04 -6.10
CA ASP A 281 -21.39 -2.81 -6.89
C ASP A 281 -22.20 -4.09 -7.16
N GLY A 282 -21.75 -5.23 -6.66
CA GLY A 282 -22.52 -6.48 -6.72
C GLY A 282 -21.95 -7.59 -7.58
N ALA A 283 -20.80 -7.39 -8.24
CA ALA A 283 -20.16 -8.47 -8.99
C ALA A 283 -19.74 -9.60 -8.03
N ASP A 284 -20.05 -10.85 -8.41
CA ASP A 284 -19.67 -12.01 -7.64
C ASP A 284 -18.20 -12.42 -7.88
N PHE A 285 -17.72 -13.39 -7.13
CA PHE A 285 -16.34 -13.87 -7.25
C PHE A 285 -15.99 -14.33 -8.67
N ILE A 286 -16.91 -15.04 -9.33
CA ILE A 286 -16.68 -15.57 -10.69
C ILE A 286 -16.57 -14.42 -11.69
N GLU A 287 -17.42 -13.41 -11.57
CA GLU A 287 -17.38 -12.21 -12.43
C GLU A 287 -16.07 -11.44 -12.25
N VAL A 288 -15.60 -11.28 -11.02
CA VAL A 288 -14.32 -10.62 -10.72
C VAL A 288 -13.14 -11.46 -11.22
N PHE A 289 -13.19 -12.77 -11.03
CA PHE A 289 -12.20 -13.69 -11.60
C PHE A 289 -12.11 -13.54 -13.13
N LYS A 290 -13.24 -13.55 -13.82
CA LYS A 290 -13.32 -13.36 -15.28
C LYS A 290 -12.77 -11.99 -15.70
N PHE A 291 -13.04 -10.95 -14.92
CA PHE A 291 -12.53 -9.61 -15.18
C PHE A 291 -10.99 -9.60 -15.25
N PHE A 292 -10.32 -10.22 -14.30
CA PHE A 292 -8.87 -10.33 -14.31
C PHE A 292 -8.35 -11.24 -15.42
N LEU A 293 -9.03 -12.35 -15.66
CA LEU A 293 -8.67 -13.30 -16.73
C LEU A 293 -8.77 -12.63 -18.10
N ASN A 294 -9.85 -11.90 -18.38
CA ASN A 294 -10.06 -11.16 -19.63
C ASN A 294 -9.06 -10.01 -19.80
N ALA A 295 -8.52 -9.50 -18.71
CA ALA A 295 -7.46 -8.48 -18.73
C ALA A 295 -6.06 -9.06 -18.99
N GLY A 296 -5.93 -10.37 -19.17
CA GLY A 296 -4.69 -11.05 -19.55
C GLY A 296 -3.93 -11.71 -18.40
N GLN A 297 -4.48 -11.76 -17.20
CA GLN A 297 -3.86 -12.49 -16.09
C GLN A 297 -4.05 -14.01 -16.27
N SER A 298 -3.11 -14.81 -15.77
CA SER A 298 -3.27 -16.26 -15.75
C SER A 298 -4.46 -16.67 -14.86
N GLU A 299 -4.89 -17.92 -14.97
CA GLU A 299 -5.95 -18.45 -14.10
C GLU A 299 -5.59 -18.35 -12.63
N GLU A 300 -4.36 -18.70 -12.28
CA GLU A 300 -3.84 -18.66 -10.90
C GLU A 300 -3.76 -17.22 -10.38
N GLU A 301 -3.23 -16.30 -11.19
CA GLU A 301 -3.14 -14.88 -10.80
C GLU A 301 -4.53 -14.24 -10.70
N SER A 302 -5.43 -14.59 -11.60
CA SER A 302 -6.82 -14.08 -11.57
C SER A 302 -7.56 -14.55 -10.33
N PHE A 303 -7.36 -15.82 -9.93
CA PHE A 303 -7.91 -16.33 -8.68
C PHE A 303 -7.37 -15.55 -7.47
N ARG A 304 -6.06 -15.37 -7.38
CA ARG A 304 -5.42 -14.68 -6.25
C ARG A 304 -5.81 -13.20 -6.18
N SER A 305 -5.94 -12.55 -7.33
CA SER A 305 -6.42 -11.17 -7.38
C SER A 305 -7.86 -11.04 -6.90
N ALA A 306 -8.74 -11.95 -7.31
CA ALA A 306 -10.13 -11.99 -6.83
C ALA A 306 -10.21 -12.35 -5.34
N GLN A 307 -9.42 -13.33 -4.90
CA GLN A 307 -9.32 -13.73 -3.49
C GLN A 307 -9.04 -12.55 -2.57
N ARG A 308 -8.11 -11.68 -2.92
CA ARG A 308 -7.74 -10.50 -2.13
C ARG A 308 -8.93 -9.58 -1.90
N ILE A 309 -9.82 -9.45 -2.87
CA ILE A 309 -10.98 -8.55 -2.81
C ILE A 309 -12.12 -9.16 -1.99
N PHE A 310 -12.23 -10.48 -1.97
CA PHE A 310 -13.29 -11.18 -1.25
C PHE A 310 -12.90 -11.70 0.14
N ARG A 311 -11.75 -11.29 0.66
CA ARG A 311 -11.38 -11.55 2.05
C ARG A 311 -12.43 -10.92 2.99
N GLY A 312 -13.11 -11.74 3.76
CA GLY A 312 -14.16 -11.29 4.68
C GLY A 312 -15.44 -10.81 4.04
N GLY A 313 -15.51 -10.82 2.70
CA GLY A 313 -16.68 -10.42 1.94
C GLY A 313 -17.67 -11.56 1.68
N ASP A 314 -18.67 -11.27 0.86
CA ASP A 314 -19.63 -12.25 0.37
C ASP A 314 -19.28 -12.61 -1.08
N MET A 315 -19.07 -13.89 -1.35
CA MET A 315 -18.69 -14.38 -2.68
C MET A 315 -19.74 -14.08 -3.75
N ARG A 316 -20.98 -13.80 -3.34
CA ARG A 316 -22.07 -13.40 -4.24
C ARG A 316 -22.01 -11.94 -4.66
N GLY A 317 -21.10 -11.16 -4.09
CA GLY A 317 -20.92 -9.76 -4.41
C GLY A 317 -21.61 -8.79 -3.45
N GLY A 318 -21.24 -7.53 -3.55
CA GLY A 318 -21.78 -6.44 -2.72
C GLY A 318 -21.03 -6.18 -1.43
N ILE A 319 -20.30 -7.16 -0.93
CA ILE A 319 -19.51 -7.06 0.31
C ILE A 319 -18.07 -7.44 -0.02
N ALA A 320 -17.16 -6.47 0.07
CA ALA A 320 -15.79 -6.61 -0.38
C ALA A 320 -14.79 -6.00 0.61
N PHE A 321 -13.57 -6.50 0.56
CA PHE A 321 -12.41 -5.95 1.24
C PHE A 321 -11.73 -4.93 0.31
N THR A 322 -11.73 -3.66 0.70
CA THR A 322 -11.37 -2.56 -0.21
C THR A 322 -9.89 -2.20 -0.20
N LYS A 323 -9.08 -2.94 0.55
CA LYS A 323 -7.65 -2.62 0.77
C LYS A 323 -6.87 -2.42 -0.54
N ASP A 324 -7.15 -3.19 -1.58
CA ASP A 324 -6.35 -3.15 -2.81
C ASP A 324 -6.51 -1.86 -3.63
N ALA A 325 -7.48 -1.00 -3.29
CA ALA A 325 -7.57 0.33 -3.88
C ALA A 325 -6.50 1.30 -3.37
N VAL A 326 -5.85 1.01 -2.23
CA VAL A 326 -4.89 1.93 -1.60
C VAL A 326 -3.57 2.07 -2.36
N TYR A 327 -3.19 1.08 -3.16
CA TYR A 327 -1.92 1.14 -3.91
C TYR A 327 -1.90 2.32 -4.88
N LEU A 328 -2.95 2.48 -5.67
CA LEU A 328 -3.07 3.59 -6.60
C LEU A 328 -3.43 4.90 -5.86
N GLN A 329 -4.42 4.85 -4.98
CA GLN A 329 -4.83 6.01 -4.21
C GLN A 329 -3.67 6.57 -3.38
N GLY A 330 -2.95 5.71 -2.68
CA GLY A 330 -1.79 6.08 -1.88
C GLY A 330 -0.67 6.66 -2.72
N MET A 331 -0.40 6.10 -3.90
CA MET A 331 0.60 6.62 -4.83
C MET A 331 0.26 8.05 -5.25
N LEU A 332 -0.99 8.31 -5.64
CA LEU A 332 -1.43 9.65 -6.04
C LEU A 332 -1.27 10.65 -4.90
N GLU A 333 -1.66 10.26 -3.69
CA GLU A 333 -1.58 11.10 -2.50
C GLU A 333 -0.13 11.36 -2.07
N VAL A 334 0.70 10.35 -2.03
CA VAL A 334 2.12 10.46 -1.61
C VAL A 334 2.91 11.28 -2.61
N HIS A 335 2.71 11.06 -3.90
CA HIS A 335 3.36 11.88 -4.93
C HIS A 335 2.97 13.35 -4.79
N THR A 336 1.68 13.64 -4.57
CA THR A 336 1.20 15.00 -4.34
C THR A 336 1.81 15.60 -3.08
N PHE A 337 1.88 14.83 -1.99
CA PHE A 337 2.52 15.24 -0.74
C PHE A 337 4.00 15.62 -0.95
N MET A 338 4.73 14.81 -1.69
CA MET A 338 6.14 15.11 -2.00
C MET A 338 6.29 16.39 -2.82
N ARG A 339 5.42 16.58 -3.81
CA ARG A 339 5.41 17.82 -4.62
C ARG A 339 5.15 19.05 -3.76
N LEU A 340 4.15 19.00 -2.89
CA LEU A 340 3.82 20.09 -1.96
C LEU A 340 4.96 20.35 -0.97
N SER A 341 5.58 19.32 -0.44
CA SER A 341 6.69 19.45 0.50
C SER A 341 7.90 20.14 -0.12
N ILE A 342 8.22 19.83 -1.37
CA ILE A 342 9.30 20.49 -2.11
C ILE A 342 8.92 21.93 -2.46
N ARG A 343 7.70 22.16 -2.98
CA ARG A 343 7.22 23.49 -3.34
C ARG A 343 7.28 24.45 -2.15
N ASP A 344 6.87 23.99 -0.98
CA ASP A 344 6.76 24.80 0.24
C ASP A 344 8.06 24.82 1.05
N ASN A 345 9.16 24.34 0.48
CA ASN A 345 10.48 24.31 1.10
C ASN A 345 10.49 23.55 2.45
N ARG A 346 9.80 22.40 2.50
CA ARG A 346 9.72 21.53 3.67
C ARG A 346 10.12 20.08 3.34
N PRO A 347 11.32 19.83 2.79
CA PRO A 347 11.75 18.48 2.41
C PRO A 347 11.87 17.53 3.59
N SER A 348 12.03 18.04 4.82
CA SER A 348 12.06 17.23 6.03
C SER A 348 10.79 16.40 6.25
N LEU A 349 9.63 16.86 5.75
CA LEU A 349 8.38 16.10 5.84
C LEU A 349 8.49 14.77 5.09
N ILE A 350 9.15 14.75 3.95
CA ILE A 350 9.36 13.53 3.15
C ILE A 350 10.26 12.55 3.90
N ARG A 351 11.33 13.05 4.53
CA ARG A 351 12.23 12.22 5.32
C ARG A 351 11.52 11.64 6.54
N ASN A 352 10.77 12.46 7.26
CA ASN A 352 10.14 12.08 8.52
C ASN A 352 9.04 11.03 8.33
N ILE A 353 8.45 10.93 7.14
CA ILE A 353 7.46 9.88 6.85
C ILE A 353 8.05 8.46 6.96
N PHE A 354 9.38 8.31 6.90
CA PHE A 354 10.08 7.04 7.10
C PHE A 354 10.37 6.74 8.57
N ALA A 355 10.16 7.69 9.49
CA ALA A 355 10.50 7.52 10.91
C ALA A 355 9.64 6.49 11.64
N GLY A 356 8.55 6.05 11.02
CA GLY A 356 7.64 5.05 11.55
C GLY A 356 6.52 4.74 10.57
N ARG A 357 5.49 4.09 11.07
CA ARG A 357 4.26 3.85 10.31
C ARG A 357 3.34 5.05 10.52
N LEU A 358 3.41 6.00 9.62
CA LEU A 358 2.75 7.30 9.72
C LEU A 358 1.80 7.54 8.55
N THR A 359 0.81 8.40 8.77
CA THR A 359 0.10 9.06 7.67
C THR A 359 0.84 10.35 7.29
N MET A 360 0.50 10.92 6.15
CA MET A 360 1.03 12.22 5.74
C MET A 360 0.59 13.33 6.73
N ALA A 361 -0.62 13.25 7.24
CA ALA A 361 -1.12 14.16 8.26
C ALA A 361 -0.33 14.05 9.56
N ASP A 362 0.06 12.84 9.96
CA ASP A 362 0.94 12.64 11.11
C ASP A 362 2.28 13.34 10.91
N ALA A 363 2.91 13.18 9.76
CA ALA A 363 4.18 13.83 9.45
C ALA A 363 4.09 15.35 9.59
N LEU A 364 2.98 15.92 9.13
CA LEU A 364 2.73 17.35 9.20
C LEU A 364 2.48 17.83 10.65
N ARG A 365 1.60 17.14 11.40
CA ARG A 365 1.28 17.50 12.79
C ARG A 365 2.44 17.30 13.74
N LEU A 366 3.27 16.28 13.49
CA LEU A 366 4.37 15.90 14.37
C LEU A 366 5.70 16.60 14.01
N ASP A 367 5.72 17.41 12.95
CA ASP A 367 6.93 18.10 12.50
C ASP A 367 7.63 18.90 13.61
N PRO A 368 6.94 19.67 14.47
CA PRO A 368 7.59 20.37 15.59
C PRO A 368 8.29 19.43 16.57
N LEU A 369 7.81 18.20 16.73
CA LEU A 369 8.40 17.21 17.64
C LEU A 369 9.65 16.55 17.04
N PHE A 370 9.74 16.46 15.74
CA PHE A 370 10.98 16.10 15.04
C PHE A 370 12.01 17.22 15.16
N GLU A 371 11.59 18.47 14.98
CA GLU A 371 12.49 19.64 15.13
C GLU A 371 13.05 19.75 16.55
N SER A 372 12.24 19.49 17.57
CA SER A 372 12.69 19.53 18.97
C SER A 372 13.56 18.35 19.39
N GLY A 373 13.59 17.27 18.58
CA GLY A 373 14.32 16.05 18.90
C GLY A 373 13.58 15.07 19.82
N TRP A 374 12.33 15.37 20.19
CA TRP A 374 11.53 14.42 20.97
C TRP A 374 11.20 13.17 20.16
N LEU A 375 10.93 13.33 18.85
CA LEU A 375 10.89 12.25 17.89
C LEU A 375 12.22 12.21 17.14
N ARG A 376 12.76 11.01 16.98
CA ARG A 376 14.02 10.79 16.26
C ARG A 376 13.80 10.68 14.75
N PRO A 377 14.75 11.18 13.94
CA PRO A 377 14.74 10.94 12.52
C PRO A 377 14.87 9.44 12.21
N PRO A 378 14.47 8.99 11.01
CA PRO A 378 14.57 7.57 10.66
C PRO A 378 16.03 7.09 10.62
N THR A 379 16.27 5.89 11.16
CA THR A 379 17.59 5.23 11.11
C THR A 379 17.85 4.65 9.72
N TYR A 380 16.85 3.96 9.16
CA TYR A 380 16.95 3.30 7.88
C TYR A 380 16.12 4.06 6.83
N VAL A 381 16.79 4.66 5.87
CA VAL A 381 16.16 5.39 4.75
C VAL A 381 16.73 4.82 3.45
N PRO A 382 15.87 4.42 2.49
CA PRO A 382 16.35 3.92 1.22
C PRO A 382 17.17 4.99 0.47
N ALA A 383 18.12 4.56 -0.34
CA ALA A 383 19.03 5.46 -1.06
C ALA A 383 18.30 6.55 -1.83
N TRP A 384 17.17 6.21 -2.49
CA TRP A 384 16.40 7.15 -3.29
C TRP A 384 15.76 8.28 -2.46
N ALA A 385 15.54 8.07 -1.16
CA ALA A 385 14.94 9.06 -0.25
C ALA A 385 15.97 9.69 0.70
N SER A 386 17.20 9.15 0.78
CA SER A 386 18.25 9.68 1.63
C SER A 386 18.94 10.91 1.04
N ASP A 387 19.01 11.00 -0.29
CA ASP A 387 19.55 12.17 -0.99
C ASP A 387 18.41 13.09 -1.41
N MET A 388 18.07 14.03 -0.54
CA MET A 388 16.97 14.96 -0.77
C MET A 388 17.22 15.89 -1.97
N ARG A 389 18.48 16.15 -2.32
CA ARG A 389 18.80 17.02 -3.48
C ARG A 389 18.43 16.34 -4.79
N ARG A 390 18.70 15.03 -4.90
CA ARG A 390 18.34 14.22 -6.08
C ARG A 390 16.84 14.01 -6.17
N LEU A 391 16.20 13.67 -5.06
CA LEU A 391 14.75 13.48 -5.00
C LEU A 391 14.02 14.79 -5.33
N ALA A 392 14.48 15.93 -4.77
CA ALA A 392 13.90 17.23 -5.05
C ALA A 392 13.99 17.60 -6.54
N ALA A 393 15.10 17.26 -7.22
CA ALA A 393 15.26 17.51 -8.65
C ALA A 393 14.22 16.71 -9.46
N MET A 394 14.04 15.43 -9.13
CA MET A 394 13.05 14.58 -9.81
C MET A 394 11.62 15.09 -9.60
N ILE A 395 11.27 15.42 -8.36
CA ILE A 395 9.93 15.93 -8.02
C ILE A 395 9.66 17.27 -8.67
N ALA A 396 10.64 18.19 -8.65
CA ALA A 396 10.52 19.48 -9.32
C ALA A 396 10.31 19.31 -10.83
N PHE A 397 11.08 18.42 -11.45
CA PHE A 397 10.92 18.10 -12.87
C PHE A 397 9.53 17.59 -13.19
N SER A 398 9.02 16.61 -12.41
CA SER A 398 7.69 16.05 -12.62
C SER A 398 6.59 17.12 -12.46
N THR A 399 6.79 18.10 -11.57
CA THR A 399 5.86 19.19 -11.34
C THR A 399 5.80 20.15 -12.55
N VAL A 400 6.95 20.47 -13.13
CA VAL A 400 7.03 21.32 -14.32
C VAL A 400 6.44 20.62 -15.54
N ILE A 401 6.83 19.37 -15.77
CA ILE A 401 6.37 18.57 -16.92
C ILE A 401 4.85 18.38 -16.91
N ALA A 402 4.24 18.26 -15.74
CA ALA A 402 2.79 18.12 -15.61
C ALA A 402 1.99 19.34 -16.13
N ASN A 403 2.64 20.50 -16.33
CA ASN A 403 2.00 21.66 -16.93
C ASN A 403 1.94 21.61 -18.47
N ILE A 404 2.61 20.67 -19.10
CA ILE A 404 2.52 20.46 -20.55
C ILE A 404 1.27 19.63 -20.84
N ASP A 405 0.32 20.22 -21.55
CA ASP A 405 -0.94 19.57 -21.89
C ASP A 405 -0.77 18.75 -23.17
N LEU A 406 -0.61 17.43 -23.01
CA LEU A 406 -0.42 16.51 -24.14
C LEU A 406 -1.67 16.35 -25.00
N ASP A 407 -2.85 16.72 -24.51
CA ASP A 407 -4.08 16.69 -25.32
C ASP A 407 -4.09 17.75 -26.41
N LYS A 408 -3.23 18.76 -26.30
CA LYS A 408 -3.11 19.87 -27.26
C LYS A 408 -1.93 19.72 -28.22
N VAL A 409 -1.16 18.65 -28.13
CA VAL A 409 0.03 18.41 -28.94
C VAL A 409 0.00 17.02 -29.57
N TYR A 410 0.65 16.86 -30.70
CA TYR A 410 0.80 15.60 -31.42
C TYR A 410 2.20 15.51 -32.03
N LEU A 411 2.64 14.31 -32.41
CA LEU A 411 4.03 14.04 -32.81
C LEU A 411 4.52 14.93 -33.96
N GLU A 412 3.65 15.23 -34.91
CA GLU A 412 4.01 16.05 -36.07
C GLU A 412 4.42 17.47 -35.69
N ARG A 413 4.04 17.94 -34.48
CA ARG A 413 4.54 19.22 -33.94
C ARG A 413 6.05 19.25 -33.77
N ILE A 414 6.70 18.09 -33.63
CA ILE A 414 8.16 17.99 -33.54
C ILE A 414 8.80 18.47 -34.85
N ILE A 415 8.19 18.16 -35.99
CA ILE A 415 8.65 18.60 -37.32
C ILE A 415 8.45 20.12 -37.46
N GLU A 416 7.32 20.63 -37.01
CA GLU A 416 7.02 22.05 -37.04
C GLU A 416 8.00 22.88 -36.17
N LEU A 417 8.51 22.29 -35.08
CA LEU A 417 9.52 22.92 -34.22
C LEU A 417 10.79 23.30 -35.01
N GLU A 418 11.21 22.48 -35.97
CA GLU A 418 12.36 22.79 -36.80
C GLU A 418 12.13 24.06 -37.64
N ASP A 419 10.91 24.22 -38.16
CA ASP A 419 10.54 25.41 -38.95
C ASP A 419 10.46 26.66 -38.06
N GLU A 420 9.92 26.54 -36.84
CA GLU A 420 9.89 27.64 -35.87
C GLU A 420 11.30 28.10 -35.50
N LEU A 421 12.23 27.17 -35.28
CA LEU A 421 13.61 27.47 -34.94
C LEU A 421 14.32 28.18 -36.09
N LYS A 422 14.09 27.76 -37.33
CA LYS A 422 14.63 28.42 -38.51
C LYS A 422 14.12 29.85 -38.69
N ALA A 423 12.81 30.05 -38.44
CA ALA A 423 12.18 31.37 -38.53
C ALA A 423 12.74 32.36 -37.51
N GLN A 424 13.09 31.90 -36.30
CA GLN A 424 13.69 32.72 -35.26
C GLN A 424 15.15 33.05 -35.53
N GLY A 425 15.89 32.16 -36.23
CA GLY A 425 17.29 32.37 -36.58
C GLY A 425 17.52 33.27 -37.79
N ALA A 426 16.46 33.57 -38.51
CA ALA A 426 16.49 34.49 -39.63
C ALA A 426 16.23 35.92 -39.14
#